data_c05ebf590d5181e5e8e718afb0a4f598
#
_entry.id   c05ebf590d5181e5e8e718afb0a4f598
#
_cell.length_a   1.000
_cell.length_b   1.000
_cell.length_c   1.000
_cell.angle_alpha   90.00
_cell.angle_beta   90.00
_cell.angle_gamma   90.00
#
_symmetry.space_group_name_H-M   'P 1'
#
loop_
_entity.id
_entity.type
_entity.pdbx_description
1 polymer ?
#
loop_
_entity_poly.entity_id
_entity_poly.type
_entity_poly.pdbx_seq_one_letter_code
_entity_poly.pdbx_strand_id
1 'polypeptide(L)'
;MKRTNSKIDLTLDYHAHVLPGCDHGSDSVETSRKQLAMAAAARVRTVCATPHFYPHRESIPSFLQRREASARLLRENLTADAPQLQLGAEVLICDGMERLDGLPRLCRGETNELLLEMPFYQWPEAIWDTLYALCERRDIEIVLAHAERYSPEAIEQLIRDNVALQLNSECLTRPLHRKRYLTWIKNGSVKYLGSDIHMLGNGYRAWEICRNLLRE
;
A
#
# COMPACT_ATOMS: atom_id res chain seq x y z
N MET A 1 6.82 21.49 -8.19
CA MET A 1 6.00 21.01 -9.32
C MET A 1 4.53 21.07 -8.94
N LYS A 2 3.62 21.54 -9.83
CA LYS A 2 2.18 21.47 -9.57
C LYS A 2 1.78 20.00 -9.65
N ARG A 3 1.21 19.45 -8.56
CA ARG A 3 0.59 18.11 -8.60
C ARG A 3 -0.47 18.11 -9.70
N THR A 4 -0.34 17.23 -10.66
CA THR A 4 -1.39 16.99 -11.64
C THR A 4 -2.55 16.36 -10.90
N ASN A 5 -3.76 16.88 -11.14
CA ASN A 5 -5.01 16.35 -10.59
C ASN A 5 -5.27 14.95 -11.22
N SER A 6 -4.47 13.94 -10.82
CA SER A 6 -4.61 12.59 -11.34
C SER A 6 -5.81 11.94 -10.66
N LYS A 7 -6.76 11.50 -11.45
CA LYS A 7 -7.92 10.75 -10.98
C LYS A 7 -7.44 9.44 -10.37
N ILE A 8 -7.91 9.08 -9.17
CA ILE A 8 -7.61 7.79 -8.54
C ILE A 8 -8.04 6.64 -9.46
N ASP A 9 -7.13 5.72 -9.74
CA ASP A 9 -7.45 4.50 -10.47
C ASP A 9 -8.11 3.46 -9.55
N LEU A 10 -9.41 3.31 -9.68
CA LEU A 10 -10.21 2.34 -8.91
C LEU A 10 -10.19 0.92 -9.50
N THR A 11 -9.38 0.67 -10.52
CA THR A 11 -9.12 -0.68 -11.03
C THR A 11 -7.84 -1.29 -10.44
N LEU A 12 -7.08 -0.50 -9.68
CA LEU A 12 -5.87 -0.89 -8.96
C LEU A 12 -6.13 -0.89 -7.45
N ASP A 13 -5.93 -2.02 -6.80
CA ASP A 13 -5.75 -2.10 -5.37
C ASP A 13 -4.25 -2.03 -5.06
N TYR A 14 -3.82 -0.92 -4.48
CA TYR A 14 -2.39 -0.63 -4.29
C TYR A 14 -1.79 -1.33 -3.06
N HIS A 15 -2.61 -1.80 -2.12
CA HIS A 15 -2.17 -2.33 -0.83
C HIS A 15 -3.05 -3.50 -0.39
N ALA A 16 -2.51 -4.72 -0.40
CA ALA A 16 -3.23 -5.92 -0.03
C ALA A 16 -2.31 -7.05 0.45
N HIS A 17 -2.75 -7.83 1.45
CA HIS A 17 -2.02 -8.97 2.04
C HIS A 17 -2.62 -10.28 1.57
N VAL A 18 -2.47 -10.55 0.26
CA VAL A 18 -3.11 -11.68 -0.43
C VAL A 18 -2.17 -12.85 -0.72
N LEU A 19 -0.88 -12.76 -0.33
CA LEU A 19 0.07 -13.86 -0.54
C LEU A 19 -0.08 -14.92 0.55
N PRO A 20 -0.33 -16.21 0.20
CA PRO A 20 -0.62 -17.25 1.18
C PRO A 20 0.58 -17.55 2.10
N GLY A 21 0.37 -17.41 3.41
CA GLY A 21 1.39 -17.69 4.42
C GLY A 21 2.64 -16.80 4.35
N CYS A 22 2.55 -15.68 3.64
CA CYS A 22 3.68 -14.76 3.50
C CYS A 22 3.85 -13.86 4.73
N ASP A 23 2.76 -13.43 5.32
CA ASP A 23 2.70 -12.64 6.55
C ASP A 23 1.45 -13.02 7.35
N HIS A 24 0.91 -12.12 8.19
CA HIS A 24 -0.31 -12.35 8.95
C HIS A 24 -1.60 -12.04 8.16
N GLY A 25 -1.50 -11.82 6.85
CA GLY A 25 -2.65 -11.66 5.96
C GLY A 25 -3.27 -13.00 5.57
N SER A 26 -3.25 -13.36 4.29
CA SER A 26 -3.79 -14.64 3.82
C SER A 26 -3.04 -15.83 4.40
N ASP A 27 -3.76 -16.76 5.02
CA ASP A 27 -3.20 -17.98 5.65
C ASP A 27 -3.03 -19.14 4.66
N SER A 28 -3.75 -19.12 3.54
CA SER A 28 -3.82 -20.23 2.60
C SER A 28 -4.10 -19.76 1.16
N VAL A 29 -3.80 -20.63 0.20
CA VAL A 29 -4.14 -20.40 -1.21
C VAL A 29 -5.67 -20.22 -1.38
N GLU A 30 -6.47 -20.94 -0.61
CA GLU A 30 -7.92 -20.83 -0.67
C GLU A 30 -8.39 -19.43 -0.20
N THR A 31 -7.85 -18.95 0.91
CA THR A 31 -8.12 -17.59 1.42
C THR A 31 -7.69 -16.53 0.41
N SER A 32 -6.49 -16.65 -0.16
CA SER A 32 -5.98 -15.75 -1.20
C SER A 32 -6.90 -15.70 -2.42
N ARG A 33 -7.35 -16.85 -2.91
CA ARG A 33 -8.29 -16.93 -4.04
C ARG A 33 -9.62 -16.25 -3.75
N LYS A 34 -10.15 -16.43 -2.53
CA LYS A 34 -11.38 -15.75 -2.10
C LYS A 34 -11.19 -14.22 -2.03
N GLN A 35 -10.06 -13.74 -1.50
CA GLN A 35 -9.73 -12.32 -1.47
C GLN A 35 -9.66 -11.75 -2.89
N LEU A 36 -8.98 -12.43 -3.82
CA LEU A 36 -8.88 -11.99 -5.21
C LEU A 36 -10.23 -12.05 -5.95
N ALA A 37 -11.09 -13.04 -5.66
CA ALA A 37 -12.44 -13.07 -6.19
C ALA A 37 -13.30 -11.89 -5.68
N MET A 38 -13.15 -11.48 -4.42
CA MET A 38 -13.77 -10.26 -3.89
C MET A 38 -13.26 -8.99 -4.60
N ALA A 39 -11.96 -8.92 -4.90
CA ALA A 39 -11.38 -7.84 -5.67
C ALA A 39 -11.97 -7.77 -7.09
N ALA A 40 -12.05 -8.92 -7.78
CA ALA A 40 -12.65 -9.01 -9.12
C ALA A 40 -14.13 -8.58 -9.10
N ALA A 41 -14.92 -9.04 -8.12
CA ALA A 41 -16.32 -8.63 -7.95
C ALA A 41 -16.45 -7.12 -7.71
N ALA A 42 -15.47 -6.50 -7.04
CA ALA A 42 -15.36 -5.05 -6.86
C ALA A 42 -14.79 -4.33 -8.11
N ARG A 43 -14.61 -5.03 -9.24
CA ARG A 43 -14.04 -4.52 -10.50
C ARG A 43 -12.60 -4.01 -10.37
N VAL A 44 -11.85 -4.53 -9.42
CA VAL A 44 -10.40 -4.37 -9.36
C VAL A 44 -9.78 -5.31 -10.39
N ARG A 45 -8.88 -4.79 -11.21
CA ARG A 45 -8.21 -5.55 -12.28
C ARG A 45 -6.77 -5.91 -11.92
N THR A 46 -6.18 -5.13 -11.02
CA THR A 46 -4.81 -5.33 -10.55
C THR A 46 -4.79 -5.23 -9.04
N VAL A 47 -4.21 -6.22 -8.37
CA VAL A 47 -3.96 -6.23 -6.93
C VAL A 47 -2.45 -6.22 -6.69
N CYS A 48 -2.00 -5.23 -5.94
CA CYS A 48 -0.63 -5.15 -5.47
C CYS A 48 -0.51 -5.94 -4.17
N ALA A 49 0.15 -7.08 -4.23
CA ALA A 49 0.46 -7.86 -3.04
C ALA A 49 1.67 -7.24 -2.33
N THR A 50 1.43 -6.69 -1.16
CA THR A 50 2.38 -5.93 -0.36
C THR A 50 2.60 -6.56 1.02
N PRO A 51 3.11 -7.79 1.10
CA PRO A 51 3.36 -8.42 2.40
C PRO A 51 4.32 -7.57 3.22
N HIS A 52 4.17 -7.62 4.54
CA HIS A 52 5.02 -6.88 5.46
C HIS A 52 6.50 -7.26 5.34
N PHE A 53 7.33 -6.25 5.28
CA PHE A 53 8.78 -6.35 5.44
C PHE A 53 9.24 -5.53 6.65
N TYR A 54 9.90 -6.21 7.58
CA TYR A 54 10.44 -5.64 8.81
C TYR A 54 11.97 -5.67 8.76
N PRO A 55 12.67 -4.55 8.44
CA PRO A 55 14.12 -4.55 8.25
C PRO A 55 14.92 -5.03 9.46
N HIS A 56 14.36 -4.90 10.67
CA HIS A 56 14.98 -5.37 11.92
C HIS A 56 14.79 -6.87 12.21
N ARG A 57 13.99 -7.58 11.39
CA ARG A 57 13.67 -9.01 11.59
C ARG A 57 14.27 -9.91 10.51
N GLU A 58 14.38 -9.41 9.29
CA GLU A 58 14.86 -10.22 8.17
C GLU A 58 15.60 -9.36 7.15
N SER A 59 16.45 -10.00 6.34
CA SER A 59 17.12 -9.35 5.22
C SER A 59 16.23 -9.24 3.98
N ILE A 60 16.49 -8.26 3.11
CA ILE A 60 15.79 -8.12 1.82
C ILE A 60 15.86 -9.41 0.99
N PRO A 61 17.02 -10.11 0.83
CA PRO A 61 17.06 -11.38 0.12
C PRO A 61 16.14 -12.47 0.71
N SER A 62 16.08 -12.60 2.03
CA SER A 62 15.19 -13.55 2.71
C SER A 62 13.73 -13.25 2.47
N PHE A 63 13.34 -11.97 2.63
CA PHE A 63 11.99 -11.52 2.32
C PHE A 63 11.59 -11.80 0.87
N LEU A 64 12.45 -11.47 -0.09
CA LEU A 64 12.16 -11.68 -1.50
C LEU A 64 12.00 -13.17 -1.82
N GLN A 65 12.82 -14.04 -1.25
CA GLN A 65 12.67 -15.49 -1.42
C GLN A 65 11.31 -15.99 -0.93
N ARG A 66 10.87 -15.55 0.25
CA ARG A 66 9.56 -15.87 0.85
C ARG A 66 8.42 -15.32 -0.01
N ARG A 67 8.50 -14.05 -0.40
CA ARG A 67 7.49 -13.38 -1.25
C ARG A 67 7.32 -14.09 -2.59
N GLU A 68 8.43 -14.36 -3.29
CA GLU A 68 8.40 -15.01 -4.61
C GLU A 68 7.89 -16.46 -4.55
N ALA A 69 8.26 -17.20 -3.49
CA ALA A 69 7.76 -18.56 -3.31
C ALA A 69 6.23 -18.56 -3.11
N SER A 70 5.73 -17.68 -2.25
CA SER A 70 4.29 -17.55 -2.00
C SER A 70 3.53 -17.05 -3.24
N ALA A 71 4.09 -16.08 -3.96
CA ALA A 71 3.49 -15.56 -5.19
C ALA A 71 3.43 -16.62 -6.30
N ARG A 72 4.46 -17.45 -6.45
CA ARG A 72 4.45 -18.58 -7.41
C ARG A 72 3.36 -19.57 -7.05
N LEU A 73 3.31 -20.01 -5.79
CA LEU A 73 2.27 -20.91 -5.31
C LEU A 73 0.86 -20.36 -5.60
N LEU A 74 0.63 -19.07 -5.36
CA LEU A 74 -0.65 -18.45 -5.66
C LEU A 74 -0.94 -18.44 -7.16
N ARG A 75 0.01 -18.01 -8.00
CA ARG A 75 -0.16 -17.92 -9.47
C ARG A 75 -0.51 -19.26 -10.11
N GLU A 76 0.07 -20.36 -9.64
CA GLU A 76 -0.21 -21.73 -10.11
C GLU A 76 -1.66 -22.16 -9.81
N ASN A 77 -2.34 -21.46 -8.90
CA ASN A 77 -3.70 -21.78 -8.45
C ASN A 77 -4.74 -20.69 -8.80
N LEU A 78 -4.37 -19.66 -9.57
CA LEU A 78 -5.29 -18.63 -10.02
C LEU A 78 -6.10 -19.09 -11.23
N THR A 79 -7.33 -18.60 -11.32
CA THR A 79 -8.19 -18.73 -12.50
C THR A 79 -7.93 -17.58 -13.48
N ALA A 80 -8.31 -17.75 -14.75
CA ALA A 80 -8.05 -16.76 -15.80
C ALA A 80 -8.78 -15.41 -15.59
N ASP A 81 -9.82 -15.39 -14.78
CA ASP A 81 -10.62 -14.21 -14.41
C ASP A 81 -10.12 -13.49 -13.16
N ALA A 82 -9.07 -14.03 -12.51
CA ALA A 82 -8.48 -13.38 -11.34
C ALA A 82 -7.80 -12.06 -11.75
N PRO A 83 -7.78 -11.05 -10.84
CA PRO A 83 -7.01 -9.83 -11.06
C PRO A 83 -5.53 -10.12 -11.30
N GLN A 84 -4.88 -9.28 -12.10
CA GLN A 84 -3.43 -9.32 -12.26
C GLN A 84 -2.75 -9.10 -10.90
N LEU A 85 -1.78 -9.94 -10.58
CA LEU A 85 -1.00 -9.84 -9.34
C LEU A 85 0.32 -9.10 -9.62
N GLN A 86 0.47 -7.92 -9.03
CA GLN A 86 1.75 -7.23 -8.91
C GLN A 86 2.36 -7.50 -7.54
N LEU A 87 3.68 -7.54 -7.46
CA LEU A 87 4.38 -7.72 -6.19
C LEU A 87 5.00 -6.41 -5.72
N GLY A 88 4.92 -6.15 -4.43
CA GLY A 88 5.55 -5.06 -3.73
C GLY A 88 5.96 -5.52 -2.34
N ALA A 89 6.06 -4.58 -1.43
CA ALA A 89 6.20 -4.80 0.00
C ALA A 89 5.59 -3.62 0.76
N GLU A 90 4.98 -3.86 1.90
CA GLU A 90 4.74 -2.84 2.90
C GLU A 90 5.93 -2.83 3.86
N VAL A 91 6.72 -1.77 3.78
CA VAL A 91 8.01 -1.67 4.47
C VAL A 91 7.84 -0.83 5.73
N LEU A 92 8.03 -1.43 6.91
CA LEU A 92 8.07 -0.66 8.15
C LEU A 92 9.36 0.14 8.23
N ILE A 93 9.24 1.46 8.40
CA ILE A 93 10.40 2.33 8.59
C ILE A 93 11.13 1.98 9.89
N CYS A 94 12.45 1.98 9.84
CA CYS A 94 13.31 1.92 11.02
C CYS A 94 14.53 2.80 10.81
N ASP A 95 15.13 3.24 11.91
CA ASP A 95 16.32 4.10 11.89
C ASP A 95 17.44 3.52 11.02
N GLY A 96 18.01 4.34 10.15
CA GLY A 96 19.13 3.98 9.28
C GLY A 96 18.80 3.12 8.07
N MET A 97 17.51 2.82 7.81
CA MET A 97 17.14 1.95 6.69
C MET A 97 17.39 2.58 5.31
N GLU A 98 17.56 3.88 5.22
CA GLU A 98 17.93 4.57 3.98
C GLU A 98 19.26 4.08 3.39
N ARG A 99 20.11 3.44 4.21
CA ARG A 99 21.39 2.84 3.82
C ARG A 99 21.29 1.40 3.37
N LEU A 100 20.10 0.78 3.44
CA LEU A 100 19.93 -0.61 3.01
C LEU A 100 20.08 -0.74 1.50
N ASP A 101 20.95 -1.68 1.10
CA ASP A 101 21.07 -2.09 -0.29
C ASP A 101 19.84 -2.90 -0.72
N GLY A 102 19.36 -2.64 -1.94
CA GLY A 102 18.28 -3.44 -2.53
C GLY A 102 16.87 -2.95 -2.23
N LEU A 103 16.66 -1.80 -1.58
CA LEU A 103 15.33 -1.18 -1.40
C LEU A 103 14.49 -1.11 -2.70
N PRO A 104 15.04 -0.79 -3.89
CA PRO A 104 14.27 -0.78 -5.14
C PRO A 104 13.61 -2.13 -5.46
N ARG A 105 14.15 -3.25 -4.96
CA ARG A 105 13.56 -4.59 -5.16
C ARG A 105 12.27 -4.82 -4.35
N LEU A 106 11.96 -3.94 -3.40
CA LEU A 106 10.74 -3.94 -2.59
C LEU A 106 9.63 -3.09 -3.24
N CYS A 107 9.97 -2.29 -4.25
CA CYS A 107 9.02 -1.44 -4.94
C CYS A 107 7.94 -2.25 -5.67
N ARG A 108 6.83 -1.60 -5.98
CA ARG A 108 5.68 -2.19 -6.66
C ARG A 108 5.99 -2.51 -8.12
N GLY A 109 5.87 -3.78 -8.49
CA GLY A 109 6.05 -4.24 -9.86
C GLY A 109 7.39 -3.77 -10.46
N GLU A 110 7.34 -3.11 -11.62
CA GLU A 110 8.50 -2.53 -12.30
C GLU A 110 8.63 -1.01 -12.05
N THR A 111 7.94 -0.48 -11.05
CA THR A 111 8.01 0.93 -10.68
C THR A 111 9.11 1.18 -9.65
N ASN A 112 9.39 2.44 -9.34
CA ASN A 112 10.26 2.85 -8.24
C ASN A 112 9.47 3.21 -6.96
N GLU A 113 8.17 2.88 -6.90
CA GLU A 113 7.30 3.23 -5.77
C GLU A 113 7.44 2.24 -4.63
N LEU A 114 7.90 2.71 -3.48
CA LEU A 114 8.03 1.97 -2.23
C LEU A 114 6.87 2.33 -1.29
N LEU A 115 6.06 1.35 -0.92
CA LEU A 115 5.01 1.54 0.10
C LEU A 115 5.66 1.48 1.48
N LEU A 116 5.63 2.60 2.19
CA LEU A 116 6.30 2.78 3.48
C LEU A 116 5.27 2.90 4.60
N GLU A 117 5.38 2.03 5.60
CA GLU A 117 4.60 2.09 6.84
C GLU A 117 5.38 2.86 7.92
N MET A 118 4.71 3.79 8.59
CA MET A 118 5.26 4.50 9.74
C MET A 118 4.81 3.85 11.05
N PRO A 119 5.57 3.98 12.15
CA PRO A 119 5.13 3.50 13.45
C PRO A 119 3.82 4.17 13.90
N PHE A 120 2.98 3.44 14.65
CA PHE A 120 1.71 3.95 15.19
C PHE A 120 1.85 4.78 16.47
N TYR A 121 3.08 5.08 16.89
CA TYR A 121 3.39 6.00 17.99
C TYR A 121 3.95 7.32 17.45
N GLN A 122 4.19 8.29 18.32
CA GLN A 122 4.83 9.55 17.94
C GLN A 122 6.21 9.29 17.32
N TRP A 123 6.47 9.87 16.15
CA TRP A 123 7.70 9.64 15.41
C TRP A 123 8.87 10.43 16.02
N PRO A 124 9.92 9.75 16.50
CA PRO A 124 11.14 10.41 16.96
C PRO A 124 11.87 11.11 15.79
N GLU A 125 12.74 12.05 16.11
CA GLU A 125 13.55 12.79 15.12
C GLU A 125 14.32 11.86 14.17
N ALA A 126 14.94 10.80 14.69
CA ALA A 126 15.65 9.81 13.88
C ALA A 126 14.76 9.13 12.79
N ILE A 127 13.47 8.94 13.07
CA ILE A 127 12.52 8.39 12.09
C ILE A 127 12.17 9.44 11.03
N TRP A 128 12.03 10.71 11.41
CA TRP A 128 11.85 11.81 10.46
C TRP A 128 13.07 11.97 9.56
N ASP A 129 14.28 11.95 10.13
CA ASP A 129 15.54 12.04 9.38
C ASP A 129 15.66 10.89 8.38
N THR A 130 15.37 9.66 8.80
CA THR A 130 15.34 8.48 7.91
C THR A 130 14.32 8.64 6.79
N LEU A 131 13.09 9.12 7.11
CA LEU A 131 12.06 9.35 6.09
C LEU A 131 12.52 10.37 5.04
N TYR A 132 13.07 11.50 5.47
CA TYR A 132 13.57 12.51 4.53
C TYR A 132 14.76 12.02 3.71
N ALA A 133 15.69 11.28 4.33
CA ALA A 133 16.79 10.65 3.60
C ALA A 133 16.30 9.63 2.55
N LEU A 134 15.24 8.88 2.84
CA LEU A 134 14.58 8.02 1.85
C LEU A 134 13.94 8.83 0.71
N CYS A 135 13.31 9.97 1.02
CA CYS A 135 12.69 10.84 0.00
C CYS A 135 13.73 11.51 -0.93
N GLU A 136 14.98 11.68 -0.47
CA GLU A 136 16.09 12.23 -1.29
C GLU A 136 16.69 11.18 -2.24
N ARG A 137 16.42 9.90 -2.05
CA ARG A 137 16.90 8.84 -2.95
C ARG A 137 16.27 8.98 -4.34
N ARG A 138 17.08 8.77 -5.38
CA ARG A 138 16.64 8.86 -6.79
C ARG A 138 16.12 7.55 -7.35
N ASP A 139 16.40 6.45 -6.68
CA ASP A 139 16.07 5.08 -7.12
C ASP A 139 14.74 4.58 -6.54
N ILE A 140 14.13 5.32 -5.62
CA ILE A 140 12.81 5.03 -5.05
C ILE A 140 11.96 6.30 -4.94
N GLU A 141 10.64 6.13 -4.96
CA GLU A 141 9.63 7.14 -4.66
C GLU A 141 8.77 6.64 -3.49
N ILE A 142 8.70 7.40 -2.40
CA ILE A 142 7.96 6.99 -1.22
C ILE A 142 6.46 7.21 -1.43
N VAL A 143 5.68 6.17 -1.15
CA VAL A 143 4.21 6.22 -0.99
C VAL A 143 3.90 5.81 0.45
N LEU A 144 3.37 6.74 1.24
CA LEU A 144 3.04 6.48 2.63
C LEU A 144 1.78 5.61 2.73
N ALA A 145 1.90 4.45 3.39
CA ALA A 145 0.79 3.52 3.62
C ALA A 145 -0.26 4.11 4.57
N HIS A 146 -1.53 3.75 4.34
CA HIS A 146 -2.69 4.05 5.20
C HIS A 146 -2.59 5.36 5.99
N ALA A 147 -2.34 6.47 5.26
CA ALA A 147 -2.07 7.79 5.84
C ALA A 147 -3.18 8.28 6.80
N GLU A 148 -4.40 7.74 6.68
CA GLU A 148 -5.51 8.03 7.59
C GLU A 148 -5.31 7.54 9.03
N ARG A 149 -4.33 6.67 9.26
CA ARG A 149 -4.05 6.10 10.59
C ARG A 149 -3.11 6.99 11.44
N TYR A 150 -2.47 7.98 10.82
CA TYR A 150 -1.49 8.83 11.50
C TYR A 150 -2.08 10.19 11.90
N SER A 151 -1.33 10.94 12.71
CA SER A 151 -1.79 12.25 13.16
C SER A 151 -1.98 13.20 11.96
N PRO A 152 -3.08 13.99 11.94
CA PRO A 152 -3.31 14.94 10.86
C PRO A 152 -2.16 15.93 10.66
N GLU A 153 -1.51 16.34 11.75
CA GLU A 153 -0.41 17.31 11.73
C GLU A 153 0.80 16.74 10.99
N ALA A 154 1.16 15.48 11.26
CA ALA A 154 2.25 14.80 10.56
C ALA A 154 1.92 14.62 9.07
N ILE A 155 0.70 14.22 8.74
CA ILE A 155 0.29 14.05 7.34
C ILE A 155 0.25 15.40 6.60
N GLU A 156 -0.23 16.47 7.22
CA GLU A 156 -0.20 17.80 6.61
C GLU A 156 1.24 18.29 6.37
N GLN A 157 2.20 17.94 7.24
CA GLN A 157 3.62 18.21 6.98
C GLN A 157 4.09 17.45 5.73
N LEU A 158 3.86 16.14 5.66
CA LEU A 158 4.25 15.31 4.51
C LEU A 158 3.59 15.74 3.20
N ILE A 159 2.35 16.23 3.26
CA ILE A 159 1.67 16.83 2.11
C ILE A 159 2.42 18.08 1.62
N ARG A 160 2.88 18.96 2.52
CA ARG A 160 3.69 20.14 2.16
C ARG A 160 5.01 19.73 1.53
N ASP A 161 5.60 18.64 2.02
CA ASP A 161 6.88 18.08 1.53
C ASP A 161 6.73 17.23 0.26
N ASN A 162 5.50 17.18 -0.30
CA ASN A 162 5.16 16.44 -1.52
C ASN A 162 5.30 14.91 -1.43
N VAL A 163 5.27 14.32 -0.25
CA VAL A 163 5.21 12.86 -0.09
C VAL A 163 3.86 12.35 -0.60
N ALA A 164 3.88 11.30 -1.43
CA ALA A 164 2.67 10.68 -1.94
C ALA A 164 2.00 9.83 -0.84
N LEU A 165 0.67 9.83 -0.81
CA LEU A 165 -0.12 9.12 0.19
C LEU A 165 -0.92 7.99 -0.45
N GLN A 166 -1.03 6.87 0.25
CA GLN A 166 -2.05 5.85 0.05
C GLN A 166 -3.06 5.92 1.20
N LEU A 167 -4.35 5.78 0.89
CA LEU A 167 -5.42 5.64 1.88
C LEU A 167 -6.07 4.27 1.75
N ASN A 168 -6.48 3.70 2.88
CA ASN A 168 -7.36 2.54 2.86
C ASN A 168 -8.77 2.96 2.45
N SER A 169 -9.36 2.21 1.52
CA SER A 169 -10.69 2.51 0.97
C SER A 169 -11.77 2.65 2.05
N GLU A 170 -11.63 1.89 3.14
CA GLU A 170 -12.57 1.92 4.26
C GLU A 170 -12.67 3.29 4.93
N CYS A 171 -11.61 4.10 4.94
CA CYS A 171 -11.63 5.42 5.57
C CYS A 171 -12.68 6.36 4.94
N LEU A 172 -12.97 6.18 3.64
CA LEU A 172 -13.99 6.96 2.93
C LEU A 172 -15.42 6.56 3.28
N THR A 173 -15.63 5.44 3.93
CA THR A 173 -16.97 5.02 4.41
C THR A 173 -17.38 5.75 5.69
N ARG A 174 -16.41 6.30 6.45
CA ARG A 174 -16.62 6.95 7.75
C ARG A 174 -16.93 8.44 7.56
N PRO A 175 -18.14 8.93 7.87
CA PRO A 175 -18.53 10.32 7.58
C PRO A 175 -17.65 11.38 8.26
N LEU A 176 -17.21 11.11 9.49
CA LEU A 176 -16.55 12.09 10.37
C LEU A 176 -15.29 12.73 9.73
N HIS A 177 -14.46 11.92 9.06
CA HIS A 177 -13.19 12.41 8.47
C HIS A 177 -13.18 12.43 6.95
N ARG A 178 -14.26 11.95 6.29
CA ARG A 178 -14.37 11.82 4.84
C ARG A 178 -14.02 13.12 4.09
N LYS A 179 -14.50 14.26 4.58
CA LYS A 179 -14.23 15.57 3.94
C LYS A 179 -12.73 15.87 3.84
N ARG A 180 -11.94 15.54 4.89
CA ARG A 180 -10.49 15.71 4.89
C ARG A 180 -9.84 14.82 3.83
N TYR A 181 -10.19 13.53 3.80
CA TYR A 181 -9.62 12.57 2.85
C TYR A 181 -9.96 12.90 1.40
N LEU A 182 -11.20 13.33 1.14
CA LEU A 182 -11.61 13.82 -0.19
C LEU A 182 -10.83 15.09 -0.58
N THR A 183 -10.50 15.96 0.37
CA THR A 183 -9.64 17.12 0.10
C THR A 183 -8.22 16.67 -0.28
N TRP A 184 -7.63 15.71 0.42
CA TRP A 184 -6.31 15.15 0.08
C TRP A 184 -6.28 14.44 -1.28
N ILE A 185 -7.37 13.78 -1.65
CA ILE A 185 -7.53 13.20 -2.99
C ILE A 185 -7.61 14.31 -4.03
N LYS A 186 -8.47 15.30 -3.81
CA LYS A 186 -8.75 16.39 -4.76
C LYS A 186 -7.53 17.27 -5.05
N ASN A 187 -6.67 17.49 -4.06
CA ASN A 187 -5.42 18.24 -4.24
C ASN A 187 -4.25 17.39 -4.77
N GLY A 188 -4.48 16.08 -5.06
CA GLY A 188 -3.47 15.17 -5.60
C GLY A 188 -2.43 14.69 -4.58
N SER A 189 -2.67 14.85 -3.27
CA SER A 189 -1.79 14.32 -2.23
C SER A 189 -1.93 12.82 -2.08
N VAL A 190 -3.16 12.31 -2.20
CA VAL A 190 -3.43 10.88 -2.27
C VAL A 190 -3.26 10.43 -3.71
N LYS A 191 -2.34 9.48 -3.92
CA LYS A 191 -2.03 8.89 -5.22
C LYS A 191 -2.79 7.58 -5.44
N TYR A 192 -3.03 6.83 -4.37
CA TYR A 192 -3.60 5.49 -4.43
C TYR A 192 -4.61 5.21 -3.32
N LEU A 193 -5.55 4.29 -3.63
CA LEU A 193 -6.33 3.58 -2.63
C LEU A 193 -5.83 2.14 -2.50
N GLY A 194 -5.94 1.57 -1.29
CA GLY A 194 -5.69 0.17 -0.99
C GLY A 194 -6.83 -0.45 -0.21
N SER A 195 -6.98 -1.75 -0.28
CA SER A 195 -7.93 -2.49 0.59
C SER A 195 -7.33 -2.76 1.96
N ASP A 196 -6.02 -2.96 2.01
CA ASP A 196 -5.31 -3.46 3.18
C ASP A 196 -5.95 -4.76 3.73
N ILE A 197 -6.42 -5.61 2.81
CA ILE A 197 -7.14 -6.83 3.18
C ILE A 197 -6.19 -7.86 3.76
N HIS A 198 -6.46 -8.29 4.99
CA HIS A 198 -5.72 -9.35 5.68
C HIS A 198 -6.51 -10.65 5.75
N MET A 199 -7.81 -10.55 5.99
CA MET A 199 -8.70 -11.71 6.16
C MET A 199 -9.95 -11.59 5.29
N LEU A 200 -10.68 -12.69 5.15
CA LEU A 200 -12.00 -12.68 4.52
C LEU A 200 -12.96 -11.83 5.38
N GLY A 201 -13.41 -10.73 4.83
CA GLY A 201 -14.26 -9.78 5.53
C GLY A 201 -14.76 -8.69 4.60
N ASN A 202 -14.79 -7.45 5.08
CA ASN A 202 -15.37 -6.33 4.35
C ASN A 202 -14.38 -5.61 3.39
N GLY A 203 -13.19 -6.13 3.15
CA GLY A 203 -12.08 -5.44 2.48
C GLY A 203 -12.45 -4.70 1.19
N TYR A 204 -13.32 -5.29 0.34
CA TYR A 204 -13.75 -4.63 -0.91
C TYR A 204 -15.15 -4.00 -0.85
N ARG A 205 -15.87 -4.10 0.26
CA ARG A 205 -17.20 -3.48 0.40
C ARG A 205 -17.14 -1.95 0.30
N ALA A 206 -16.04 -1.36 0.76
CA ALA A 206 -15.79 0.08 0.67
C ALA A 206 -15.54 0.55 -0.77
N TRP A 207 -15.10 -0.34 -1.67
CA TRP A 207 -14.70 0.01 -3.04
C TRP A 207 -15.84 0.60 -3.88
N GLU A 208 -17.04 0.08 -3.71
CA GLU A 208 -18.23 0.62 -4.40
C GLU A 208 -18.57 2.04 -3.89
N ILE A 209 -18.44 2.27 -2.58
CA ILE A 209 -18.63 3.60 -1.99
C ILE A 209 -17.59 4.57 -2.55
N CYS A 210 -16.33 4.16 -2.65
CA CYS A 210 -15.26 4.95 -3.26
C CYS A 210 -15.60 5.30 -4.71
N ARG A 211 -16.11 4.34 -5.51
CA ARG A 211 -16.54 4.60 -6.90
C ARG A 211 -17.62 5.68 -6.98
N ASN A 212 -18.59 5.63 -6.09
CA ASN A 212 -19.69 6.60 -6.09
C ASN A 212 -19.23 8.00 -5.64
N LEU A 213 -18.25 8.09 -4.73
CA LEU A 213 -17.72 9.35 -4.23
C LEU A 213 -16.71 10.02 -5.19
N LEU A 214 -15.99 9.23 -6.01
CA LEU A 214 -14.88 9.70 -6.85
C LEU A 214 -15.23 9.72 -8.35
N ARG A 215 -16.50 9.54 -8.70
CA ARG A 215 -17.00 9.51 -10.11
C ARG A 215 -17.24 10.89 -10.71
N GLU A 216 -16.77 11.97 -10.15
CA GLU A 216 -16.89 13.32 -10.75
C GLU A 216 -15.73 13.64 -11.68
#